data_500ddcb628374d9e1363cf53f4784a82
#
_entry.id   500ddcb628374d9e1363cf53f4784a82
#
_cell.length_a   1.000
_cell.length_b   1.000
_cell.length_c   1.000
_cell.angle_alpha   90.00
_cell.angle_beta   90.00
_cell.angle_gamma   90.00
#
_symmetry.space_group_name_H-M   'P 1'
#
loop_
_entity.id
_entity.type
_entity.pdbx_description
1 polymer ?
#
loop_
_entity_poly.entity_id
_entity_poly.type
_entity_poly.pdbx_seq_one_letter_code
_entity_poly.pdbx_strand_id
1 'polypeptide(L)'
;MKTLSLLSVLAFTLTACSQSEISASAEGSAISNESAITKVAAPITTIDTSNTLIVAELFTSQGCSSCPPAEKLFTTLAEQDNLLTLEWHVDYWDDLVHGGSRWRDVYSDQKFTSRQRAYNRKLRGTSAVYTPQAIINGSLEGVGSRKSEVSNMIENASNLSVNFDFANGAISVDADGQEADVLFVRLLEEHITNVKGGENKGRVLAGKNIVLDAKILGKTTDVPARFTLPAIREGESCAILVQDIGNKIGPILGAARC
;
A
#
# COMPACT_ATOMS: atom_id res chain seq x y z
N MET A 1 -40.90 -25.00 43.35
CA MET A 1 -40.50 -26.39 43.56
C MET A 1 -39.08 -26.44 43.09
N LYS A 2 -38.05 -26.29 43.98
CA LYS A 2 -37.29 -27.32 44.71
C LYS A 2 -36.79 -28.37 43.70
N THR A 3 -35.50 -28.53 43.45
CA THR A 3 -34.39 -29.07 44.28
C THR A 3 -33.07 -28.80 43.54
N LEU A 4 -32.03 -28.22 44.03
CA LEU A 4 -31.00 -28.66 44.99
C LEU A 4 -30.08 -29.78 44.46
N SER A 5 -28.78 -29.41 44.33
CA SER A 5 -27.55 -30.01 44.88
C SER A 5 -26.83 -31.09 44.03
N LEU A 6 -25.53 -30.89 43.72
CA LEU A 6 -24.45 -31.53 44.50
C LEU A 6 -23.06 -31.06 44.03
N LEU A 7 -22.27 -30.59 45.00
CA LEU A 7 -20.80 -30.42 44.93
C LEU A 7 -20.12 -31.81 44.83
N SER A 8 -18.98 -31.84 44.14
CA SER A 8 -17.94 -32.82 44.45
C SER A 8 -16.56 -32.17 44.26
N VAL A 9 -15.96 -31.92 45.37
CA VAL A 9 -14.54 -31.58 45.56
C VAL A 9 -13.74 -32.88 45.56
N LEU A 10 -12.67 -32.96 44.79
CA LEU A 10 -11.64 -33.97 45.00
C LEU A 10 -10.26 -33.30 44.88
N ALA A 11 -9.62 -33.15 46.04
CA ALA A 11 -8.24 -32.85 46.21
C ALA A 11 -7.41 -34.13 46.36
N PHE A 12 -6.20 -34.16 45.85
CA PHE A 12 -5.10 -35.08 46.24
C PHE A 12 -3.96 -34.85 45.26
N THR A 13 -2.71 -34.76 45.50
CA THR A 13 -1.76 -34.70 46.64
C THR A 13 -0.42 -34.39 46.04
N LEU A 14 0.37 -33.59 46.75
CA LEU A 14 1.80 -33.36 46.52
C LEU A 14 2.61 -34.65 46.65
N THR A 15 3.60 -34.85 45.81
CA THR A 15 4.74 -35.70 46.15
C THR A 15 6.04 -35.00 45.73
N ALA A 16 6.82 -34.64 46.73
CA ALA A 16 8.20 -34.20 46.64
C ALA A 16 9.11 -35.40 46.86
N CYS A 17 10.20 -35.50 46.09
CA CYS A 17 11.43 -36.23 46.39
C CYS A 17 12.48 -35.76 45.39
N SER A 18 13.52 -35.14 45.74
CA SER A 18 14.71 -35.40 46.59
C SER A 18 15.97 -35.38 45.71
N GLN A 19 16.89 -34.57 46.15
CA GLN A 19 18.22 -34.28 45.60
C GLN A 19 19.12 -35.56 45.53
N SER A 20 20.04 -35.52 44.55
CA SER A 20 21.37 -36.12 44.75
C SER A 20 22.41 -35.37 43.93
N GLU A 21 23.28 -34.68 44.67
CA GLU A 21 24.53 -34.12 44.15
C GLU A 21 25.51 -35.23 43.84
N ILE A 22 26.22 -35.13 42.69
CA ILE A 22 27.51 -35.78 42.54
C ILE A 22 28.45 -34.77 41.86
N SER A 23 29.43 -34.33 42.61
CA SER A 23 30.62 -33.61 42.16
C SER A 23 31.56 -34.57 41.43
N ALA A 24 32.06 -34.21 40.27
CA ALA A 24 33.36 -34.66 39.78
C ALA A 24 33.97 -33.62 38.84
N SER A 25 35.11 -33.11 39.24
CA SER A 25 36.00 -32.22 38.52
C SER A 25 36.72 -32.99 37.41
N ALA A 26 36.84 -32.38 36.23
CA ALA A 26 37.97 -32.61 35.33
C ALA A 26 38.11 -31.44 34.36
N GLU A 27 39.28 -30.88 34.34
CA GLU A 27 39.77 -29.81 33.49
C GLU A 27 39.85 -30.29 32.02
N GLY A 28 39.54 -29.36 31.09
CA GLY A 28 39.72 -29.64 29.65
C GLY A 28 39.33 -28.51 28.76
N SER A 29 40.27 -27.60 28.54
CA SER A 29 40.53 -26.79 27.34
C SER A 29 39.35 -26.13 26.61
N ALA A 30 39.25 -24.83 26.79
CA ALA A 30 38.44 -23.90 26.00
C ALA A 30 38.86 -23.85 24.53
N ILE A 31 37.95 -24.08 23.62
CA ILE A 31 37.97 -23.48 22.27
C ILE A 31 36.66 -22.69 22.14
N SER A 32 36.76 -21.43 22.44
CA SER A 32 35.71 -20.45 22.16
C SER A 32 35.72 -20.13 20.68
N ASN A 33 34.78 -20.73 19.89
CA ASN A 33 34.42 -20.25 18.57
C ASN A 33 33.15 -19.45 18.69
N GLU A 34 33.31 -18.24 19.20
CA GLU A 34 32.27 -17.20 19.16
C GLU A 34 32.30 -16.59 17.77
N SER A 35 31.53 -17.19 16.84
CA SER A 35 31.22 -16.56 15.57
C SER A 35 30.34 -15.37 15.83
N ALA A 36 30.97 -14.21 16.05
CA ALA A 36 30.32 -12.92 16.03
C ALA A 36 29.70 -12.74 14.64
N ILE A 37 28.40 -12.97 14.54
CA ILE A 37 27.60 -12.52 13.39
C ILE A 37 27.59 -11.00 13.47
N THR A 38 28.58 -10.39 12.83
CA THR A 38 28.57 -8.95 12.57
C THR A 38 27.43 -8.68 11.60
N LYS A 39 26.30 -8.29 12.16
CA LYS A 39 25.17 -7.78 11.38
C LYS A 39 25.66 -6.51 10.72
N VAL A 40 26.13 -6.64 9.46
CA VAL A 40 26.45 -5.49 8.63
C VAL A 40 25.15 -4.73 8.43
N ALA A 41 25.00 -3.61 9.12
CA ALA A 41 23.96 -2.65 8.84
C ALA A 41 24.17 -2.21 7.40
N ALA A 42 23.19 -2.46 6.54
CA ALA A 42 23.18 -1.91 5.19
C ALA A 42 23.37 -0.37 5.29
N PRO A 43 24.16 0.23 4.41
CA PRO A 43 24.34 1.66 4.42
C PRO A 43 22.97 2.33 4.29
N ILE A 44 22.66 3.26 5.18
CA ILE A 44 21.49 4.12 5.07
C ILE A 44 21.70 4.92 3.79
N THR A 45 21.01 4.51 2.72
CA THR A 45 20.95 5.28 1.49
C THR A 45 20.15 6.53 1.86
N THR A 46 20.81 7.66 1.95
CA THR A 46 20.14 8.96 2.02
C THR A 46 19.35 9.10 0.73
N ILE A 47 18.03 8.95 0.82
CA ILE A 47 17.14 9.20 -0.31
C ILE A 47 17.26 10.68 -0.60
N ASP A 48 17.67 11.01 -1.81
CA ASP A 48 17.73 12.39 -2.28
C ASP A 48 16.29 12.95 -2.28
N THR A 49 15.99 13.78 -1.29
CA THR A 49 14.67 14.39 -1.06
C THR A 49 14.38 15.53 -2.05
N SER A 50 15.30 15.82 -2.99
CA SER A 50 15.12 16.88 -4.00
C SER A 50 14.24 16.48 -5.19
N ASN A 51 13.88 15.22 -5.34
CA ASN A 51 13.02 14.75 -6.44
C ASN A 51 11.54 14.80 -6.02
N THR A 52 10.88 15.89 -6.41
CA THR A 52 9.42 16.03 -6.31
C THR A 52 8.76 14.99 -7.22
N LEU A 53 8.26 13.91 -6.63
CA LEU A 53 7.52 12.90 -7.37
C LEU A 53 6.19 13.46 -7.87
N ILE A 54 5.84 13.21 -9.12
CA ILE A 54 4.48 13.37 -9.62
C ILE A 54 3.74 12.05 -9.38
N VAL A 55 2.57 12.12 -8.77
CA VAL A 55 1.74 10.94 -8.50
C VAL A 55 0.73 10.75 -9.62
N ALA A 56 0.76 9.59 -10.26
CA ALA A 56 -0.18 9.19 -11.29
C ALA A 56 -1.00 7.99 -10.80
N GLU A 57 -2.27 8.22 -10.48
CA GLU A 57 -3.22 7.20 -10.03
C GLU A 57 -4.04 6.72 -11.23
N LEU A 58 -4.11 5.40 -11.46
CA LEU A 58 -4.95 4.77 -12.45
C LEU A 58 -6.06 3.97 -11.77
N PHE A 59 -7.31 4.32 -12.00
CA PHE A 59 -8.45 3.50 -11.60
C PHE A 59 -8.78 2.55 -12.75
N THR A 60 -8.64 1.25 -12.50
CA THR A 60 -8.71 0.17 -13.50
C THR A 60 -9.46 -1.05 -12.95
N SER A 61 -9.66 -2.06 -13.78
CA SER A 61 -10.13 -3.39 -13.39
C SER A 61 -9.74 -4.43 -14.43
N GLN A 62 -9.37 -5.61 -13.99
CA GLN A 62 -9.15 -6.76 -14.87
C GLN A 62 -10.42 -7.17 -15.65
N GLY A 63 -11.62 -6.79 -15.17
CA GLY A 63 -12.89 -7.01 -15.84
C GLY A 63 -13.18 -6.06 -17.00
N CYS A 64 -12.44 -4.95 -17.13
CA CYS A 64 -12.68 -3.85 -18.06
C CYS A 64 -11.86 -4.03 -19.35
N SER A 65 -12.49 -4.23 -20.52
CA SER A 65 -11.80 -4.48 -21.79
C SER A 65 -11.07 -3.27 -22.37
N SER A 66 -11.43 -2.05 -21.96
CA SER A 66 -10.77 -0.80 -22.37
C SER A 66 -9.59 -0.42 -21.45
N CYS A 67 -9.35 -1.17 -20.37
CA CYS A 67 -8.32 -0.87 -19.38
C CYS A 67 -6.89 -1.30 -19.78
N PRO A 68 -6.64 -2.43 -20.43
CA PRO A 68 -5.29 -2.90 -20.71
C PRO A 68 -4.36 -1.91 -21.42
N PRO A 69 -4.82 -1.05 -22.34
CA PRO A 69 -3.96 -0.01 -22.92
C PRO A 69 -3.49 1.03 -21.91
N ALA A 70 -4.31 1.34 -20.89
CA ALA A 70 -3.94 2.26 -19.81
C ALA A 70 -2.93 1.60 -18.83
N GLU A 71 -3.16 0.35 -18.44
CA GLU A 71 -2.23 -0.43 -17.60
C GLU A 71 -0.85 -0.51 -18.25
N LYS A 72 -0.79 -0.81 -19.56
CA LYS A 72 0.47 -0.80 -20.30
C LYS A 72 1.15 0.58 -20.31
N LEU A 73 0.39 1.67 -20.45
CA LEU A 73 0.93 3.03 -20.38
C LEU A 73 1.51 3.30 -18.99
N PHE A 74 0.77 2.96 -17.92
CA PHE A 74 1.20 3.18 -16.54
C PHE A 74 2.40 2.31 -16.14
N THR A 75 2.50 1.07 -16.65
CA THR A 75 3.71 0.25 -16.53
C THR A 75 4.93 0.95 -17.13
N THR A 76 4.77 1.60 -18.32
CA THR A 76 5.86 2.37 -18.93
C THR A 76 6.19 3.64 -18.13
N LEU A 77 5.19 4.32 -17.58
CA LEU A 77 5.40 5.51 -16.74
C LEU A 77 6.08 5.15 -15.41
N ALA A 78 5.84 3.97 -14.87
CA ALA A 78 6.47 3.48 -13.64
C ALA A 78 8.01 3.35 -13.73
N GLU A 79 8.56 3.29 -14.95
CA GLU A 79 10.02 3.25 -15.18
C GLU A 79 10.69 4.64 -15.03
N GLN A 80 9.91 5.70 -14.87
CA GLN A 80 10.44 7.06 -14.73
C GLN A 80 10.68 7.39 -13.24
N ASP A 81 11.86 7.81 -12.90
CA ASP A 81 12.26 8.08 -11.51
C ASP A 81 11.41 9.16 -10.82
N ASN A 82 10.96 10.14 -11.58
CA ASN A 82 10.15 11.26 -11.10
C ASN A 82 8.64 10.99 -11.05
N LEU A 83 8.18 9.79 -11.44
CA LEU A 83 6.77 9.41 -11.41
C LEU A 83 6.51 8.28 -10.41
N LEU A 84 5.53 8.46 -9.55
CA LEU A 84 4.95 7.42 -8.71
C LEU A 84 3.62 6.99 -9.32
N THR A 85 3.58 5.85 -9.99
CA THR A 85 2.32 5.28 -10.51
C THR A 85 1.65 4.40 -9.46
N LEU A 86 0.32 4.45 -9.38
CA LEU A 86 -0.50 3.67 -8.45
C LEU A 86 -1.70 3.11 -9.21
N GLU A 87 -1.82 1.78 -9.30
CA GLU A 87 -2.96 1.13 -9.94
C GLU A 87 -3.99 0.71 -8.88
N TRP A 88 -5.16 1.35 -8.90
CA TRP A 88 -6.29 1.13 -7.99
C TRP A 88 -7.34 0.29 -8.70
N HIS A 89 -7.48 -0.99 -8.30
CA HIS A 89 -8.45 -1.89 -8.90
C HIS A 89 -9.83 -1.71 -8.27
N VAL A 90 -10.79 -1.25 -9.08
CA VAL A 90 -12.16 -0.96 -8.63
C VAL A 90 -13.05 -2.19 -8.70
N ASP A 91 -14.03 -2.28 -7.77
CA ASP A 91 -14.86 -3.48 -7.57
C ASP A 91 -16.15 -3.53 -8.39
N TYR A 92 -16.57 -2.42 -9.01
CA TYR A 92 -17.87 -2.38 -9.71
C TYR A 92 -17.91 -3.16 -11.04
N TRP A 93 -16.79 -3.74 -11.48
CA TRP A 93 -16.71 -4.67 -12.59
C TRP A 93 -16.93 -6.14 -12.17
N ASP A 94 -16.74 -6.48 -10.90
CA ASP A 94 -16.66 -7.86 -10.40
C ASP A 94 -17.97 -8.64 -10.58
N ASP A 95 -19.11 -7.95 -10.48
CA ASP A 95 -20.43 -8.55 -10.60
C ASP A 95 -21.00 -8.52 -12.02
N LEU A 96 -20.31 -7.89 -12.97
CA LEU A 96 -20.77 -7.78 -14.33
C LEU A 96 -20.61 -9.12 -15.07
N VAL A 97 -21.67 -9.53 -15.76
CA VAL A 97 -21.66 -10.74 -16.60
C VAL A 97 -21.39 -10.35 -18.05
N HIS A 98 -20.32 -10.88 -18.62
CA HIS A 98 -19.99 -10.70 -20.01
C HIS A 98 -19.79 -12.07 -20.68
N GLY A 99 -20.46 -12.30 -21.81
CA GLY A 99 -20.38 -13.59 -22.52
C GLY A 99 -20.74 -14.80 -21.64
N GLY A 100 -21.68 -14.64 -20.69
CA GLY A 100 -22.10 -15.69 -19.76
C GLY A 100 -21.11 -15.97 -18.61
N SER A 101 -20.05 -15.18 -18.47
CA SER A 101 -19.06 -15.35 -17.38
C SER A 101 -18.82 -14.06 -16.61
N ARG A 102 -18.49 -14.22 -15.31
CA ARG A 102 -18.03 -13.15 -14.44
C ARG A 102 -16.53 -13.27 -14.21
N TRP A 103 -15.93 -12.17 -13.85
CA TRP A 103 -14.54 -12.14 -13.36
C TRP A 103 -14.48 -11.25 -12.14
N ARG A 104 -14.07 -11.82 -11.02
CA ARG A 104 -13.74 -11.03 -9.85
C ARG A 104 -12.25 -10.71 -9.89
N ASP A 105 -11.95 -9.43 -9.93
CA ASP A 105 -10.60 -8.93 -9.88
C ASP A 105 -10.00 -9.20 -8.50
N VAL A 106 -8.86 -9.91 -8.45
CA VAL A 106 -8.25 -10.34 -7.19
C VAL A 106 -7.65 -9.18 -6.38
N TYR A 107 -7.50 -8.02 -6.99
CA TYR A 107 -6.95 -6.80 -6.39
C TYR A 107 -8.02 -5.74 -6.11
N SER A 108 -9.27 -5.98 -6.51
CA SER A 108 -10.35 -5.01 -6.34
C SER A 108 -10.72 -4.80 -4.87
N ASP A 109 -11.02 -3.55 -4.52
CA ASP A 109 -11.57 -3.19 -3.21
C ASP A 109 -12.57 -2.04 -3.37
N GLN A 110 -13.68 -2.12 -2.61
CA GLN A 110 -14.69 -1.07 -2.53
C GLN A 110 -14.12 0.27 -2.05
N LYS A 111 -13.05 0.25 -1.23
CA LYS A 111 -12.35 1.46 -0.79
C LYS A 111 -11.77 2.23 -1.98
N PHE A 112 -11.27 1.53 -2.99
CA PHE A 112 -10.69 2.13 -4.19
C PHE A 112 -11.76 2.78 -5.06
N THR A 113 -12.90 2.12 -5.23
CA THR A 113 -14.10 2.73 -5.86
C THR A 113 -14.57 3.96 -5.07
N SER A 114 -14.53 3.92 -3.74
CA SER A 114 -14.90 5.05 -2.89
C SER A 114 -13.94 6.24 -3.06
N ARG A 115 -12.62 5.98 -3.17
CA ARG A 115 -11.59 6.98 -3.50
C ARG A 115 -11.86 7.60 -4.87
N GLN A 116 -12.13 6.81 -5.89
CA GLN A 116 -12.47 7.27 -7.23
C GLN A 116 -13.72 8.18 -7.23
N ARG A 117 -14.78 7.76 -6.52
CA ARG A 117 -16.00 8.57 -6.37
C ARG A 117 -15.74 9.90 -5.67
N ALA A 118 -14.84 9.93 -4.69
CA ALA A 118 -14.46 11.16 -4.01
C ALA A 118 -13.76 12.14 -4.98
N TYR A 119 -12.82 11.66 -5.79
CA TYR A 119 -12.21 12.46 -6.85
C TYR A 119 -13.23 12.96 -7.86
N ASN A 120 -14.12 12.11 -8.35
CA ASN A 120 -15.11 12.51 -9.34
C ASN A 120 -16.08 13.57 -8.79
N ARG A 121 -16.47 13.49 -7.49
CA ARG A 121 -17.26 14.57 -6.86
C ARG A 121 -16.49 15.89 -6.84
N LYS A 122 -15.17 15.85 -6.57
CA LYS A 122 -14.33 17.05 -6.49
C LYS A 122 -14.02 17.65 -7.85
N LEU A 123 -13.58 16.81 -8.80
CA LEU A 123 -13.02 17.27 -10.07
C LEU A 123 -14.07 17.40 -11.17
N ARG A 124 -15.15 16.59 -11.10
CA ARG A 124 -16.18 16.52 -12.14
C ARG A 124 -17.59 16.93 -11.67
N GLY A 125 -17.77 17.21 -10.37
CA GLY A 125 -19.07 17.55 -9.81
C GLY A 125 -20.08 16.39 -9.79
N THR A 126 -19.65 15.14 -9.96
CA THR A 126 -20.50 13.95 -10.00
C THR A 126 -19.84 12.78 -9.28
N SER A 127 -20.63 11.83 -8.76
CA SER A 127 -20.12 10.57 -8.22
C SER A 127 -20.06 9.43 -9.25
N ALA A 128 -20.45 9.71 -10.51
CA ALA A 128 -20.34 8.74 -11.59
C ALA A 128 -18.87 8.39 -11.87
N VAL A 129 -18.58 7.11 -12.05
CA VAL A 129 -17.23 6.55 -12.24
C VAL A 129 -17.10 5.93 -13.62
N TYR A 130 -15.88 5.84 -14.11
CA TYR A 130 -15.54 5.14 -15.35
C TYR A 130 -14.12 4.57 -15.25
N THR A 131 -13.81 3.57 -16.06
CA THR A 131 -12.46 3.05 -16.24
C THR A 131 -12.11 2.97 -17.72
N PRO A 132 -10.82 3.12 -18.08
CA PRO A 132 -9.71 3.52 -17.20
C PRO A 132 -9.72 5.03 -16.93
N GLN A 133 -9.57 5.45 -15.68
CA GLN A 133 -9.47 6.87 -15.31
C GLN A 133 -8.09 7.15 -14.71
N ALA A 134 -7.40 8.18 -15.20
CA ALA A 134 -6.16 8.71 -14.63
C ALA A 134 -6.44 9.93 -13.76
N ILE A 135 -5.73 10.01 -12.63
CA ILE A 135 -5.72 11.21 -11.75
C ILE A 135 -4.26 11.56 -11.50
N ILE A 136 -3.87 12.80 -11.80
CA ILE A 136 -2.49 13.28 -11.59
C ILE A 136 -2.47 14.27 -10.43
N ASN A 137 -1.60 14.03 -9.45
CA ASN A 137 -1.44 14.79 -8.20
C ASN A 137 -2.78 15.10 -7.49
N GLY A 138 -3.80 14.22 -7.65
CA GLY A 138 -5.12 14.43 -7.05
C GLY A 138 -5.90 15.63 -7.59
N SER A 139 -5.46 16.27 -8.68
CA SER A 139 -5.97 17.56 -9.18
C SER A 139 -6.38 17.57 -10.63
N LEU A 140 -5.78 16.75 -11.49
CA LEU A 140 -6.09 16.64 -12.91
C LEU A 140 -6.65 15.26 -13.19
N GLU A 141 -7.70 15.16 -14.02
CA GLU A 141 -8.34 13.90 -14.37
C GLU A 141 -8.53 13.74 -15.87
N GLY A 142 -8.51 12.50 -16.34
CA GLY A 142 -8.73 12.19 -17.74
C GLY A 142 -8.80 10.69 -18.02
N VAL A 143 -8.98 10.34 -19.29
CA VAL A 143 -9.04 8.94 -19.73
C VAL A 143 -7.65 8.33 -19.73
N GLY A 144 -7.41 7.34 -18.83
CA GLY A 144 -6.10 6.73 -18.59
C GLY A 144 -5.45 6.07 -19.80
N SER A 145 -6.22 5.66 -20.81
CA SER A 145 -5.68 5.07 -22.04
C SER A 145 -5.27 6.11 -23.12
N ARG A 146 -5.58 7.39 -22.93
CA ARG A 146 -5.22 8.46 -23.86
C ARG A 146 -3.83 9.01 -23.53
N LYS A 147 -2.79 8.42 -24.13
CA LYS A 147 -1.40 8.76 -23.85
C LYS A 147 -1.11 10.27 -23.90
N SER A 148 -1.57 10.98 -24.93
CA SER A 148 -1.35 12.43 -25.06
C SER A 148 -2.02 13.24 -23.95
N GLU A 149 -3.23 12.85 -23.53
CA GLU A 149 -3.95 13.48 -22.43
C GLU A 149 -3.21 13.26 -21.08
N VAL A 150 -2.80 12.01 -20.81
CA VAL A 150 -2.02 11.68 -19.61
C VAL A 150 -0.68 12.40 -19.59
N SER A 151 0.08 12.42 -20.70
CA SER A 151 1.36 13.15 -20.79
C SER A 151 1.17 14.64 -20.55
N ASN A 152 0.15 15.26 -21.15
CA ASN A 152 -0.16 16.68 -20.93
C ASN A 152 -0.54 16.99 -19.47
N MET A 153 -1.29 16.09 -18.80
CA MET A 153 -1.59 16.25 -17.38
C MET A 153 -0.31 16.17 -16.52
N ILE A 154 0.61 15.25 -16.81
CA ILE A 154 1.88 15.12 -16.11
C ILE A 154 2.74 16.39 -16.30
N GLU A 155 2.86 16.89 -17.52
CA GLU A 155 3.63 18.11 -17.84
C GLU A 155 3.09 19.36 -17.14
N ASN A 156 1.77 19.42 -16.91
CA ASN A 156 1.10 20.53 -16.24
C ASN A 156 0.81 20.29 -14.74
N ALA A 157 1.32 19.18 -14.17
CA ALA A 157 1.14 18.89 -12.77
C ALA A 157 1.96 19.89 -11.91
N SER A 158 1.34 20.38 -10.84
CA SER A 158 2.04 21.22 -9.86
C SER A 158 3.10 20.40 -9.13
N ASN A 159 4.24 21.00 -8.87
CA ASN A 159 5.28 20.40 -8.03
C ASN A 159 4.76 20.21 -6.60
N LEU A 160 5.13 19.10 -6.01
CA LEU A 160 4.80 18.77 -4.63
C LEU A 160 5.92 19.29 -3.71
N SER A 161 5.58 19.76 -2.51
CA SER A 161 6.55 20.42 -1.61
C SER A 161 6.40 19.93 -0.16
N VAL A 162 6.56 18.62 0.05
CA VAL A 162 6.60 18.02 1.39
C VAL A 162 7.97 17.37 1.58
N ASN A 163 8.59 17.61 2.74
CA ASN A 163 9.85 16.99 3.09
C ASN A 163 9.62 15.66 3.80
N PHE A 164 10.39 14.66 3.40
CA PHE A 164 10.33 13.32 3.98
C PHE A 164 11.71 12.89 4.48
N ASP A 165 11.77 12.32 5.69
CA ASP A 165 12.98 11.72 6.24
C ASP A 165 12.67 10.31 6.75
N PHE A 166 13.38 9.32 6.18
CA PHE A 166 13.21 7.91 6.52
C PHE A 166 14.34 7.46 7.45
N ALA A 167 13.98 7.03 8.65
CA ALA A 167 14.95 6.51 9.62
C ALA A 167 14.36 5.40 10.48
N ASN A 168 15.10 4.28 10.61
CA ASN A 168 14.79 3.20 11.56
C ASN A 168 13.35 2.66 11.46
N GLY A 169 12.84 2.42 10.25
CA GLY A 169 11.49 1.90 10.03
C GLY A 169 10.37 2.91 10.32
N ALA A 170 10.70 4.18 10.37
CA ALA A 170 9.76 5.28 10.55
C ALA A 170 10.00 6.35 9.48
N ILE A 171 8.98 7.18 9.26
CA ILE A 171 9.06 8.36 8.41
C ILE A 171 8.73 9.61 9.22
N SER A 172 9.49 10.68 9.01
CA SER A 172 9.18 12.03 9.44
C SER A 172 8.64 12.81 8.24
N VAL A 173 7.52 13.48 8.41
CA VAL A 173 6.82 14.22 7.35
C VAL A 173 6.70 15.67 7.79
N ASP A 174 7.23 16.59 6.99
CA ASP A 174 7.12 18.03 7.20
C ASP A 174 6.39 18.65 6.00
N ALA A 175 5.18 19.13 6.22
CA ALA A 175 4.31 19.72 5.21
C ALA A 175 4.24 21.26 5.34
N ASP A 176 5.27 21.90 5.92
CA ASP A 176 5.37 23.36 6.08
C ASP A 176 4.11 23.96 6.75
N GLY A 177 3.68 23.34 7.85
CA GLY A 177 2.51 23.79 8.62
C GLY A 177 1.14 23.47 8.00
N GLN A 178 1.10 22.80 6.85
CA GLN A 178 -0.17 22.38 6.25
C GLN A 178 -0.72 21.12 6.96
N GLU A 179 -1.98 21.17 7.40
CA GLU A 179 -2.68 20.00 7.93
C GLU A 179 -3.17 19.13 6.77
N ALA A 180 -2.70 17.87 6.73
CA ALA A 180 -3.08 16.89 5.75
C ALA A 180 -2.98 15.47 6.32
N ASP A 181 -3.67 14.53 5.72
CA ASP A 181 -3.58 13.13 6.08
C ASP A 181 -2.32 12.51 5.46
N VAL A 182 -1.62 11.68 6.25
CA VAL A 182 -0.49 10.90 5.80
C VAL A 182 -0.96 9.48 5.53
N LEU A 183 -0.97 9.08 4.27
CA LEU A 183 -1.38 7.74 3.84
C LEU A 183 -0.15 6.88 3.60
N PHE A 184 -0.16 5.70 4.18
CA PHE A 184 0.70 4.59 3.78
C PHE A 184 -0.04 3.77 2.73
N VAL A 185 0.55 3.62 1.56
CA VAL A 185 0.03 2.82 0.44
C VAL A 185 0.93 1.61 0.24
N ARG A 186 0.40 0.41 0.41
CA ARG A 186 1.09 -0.85 0.19
C ARG A 186 0.87 -1.31 -1.24
N LEU A 187 1.93 -1.66 -1.91
CA LEU A 187 1.96 -1.96 -3.34
C LEU A 187 2.46 -3.38 -3.59
N LEU A 188 1.90 -4.04 -4.59
CA LEU A 188 2.52 -5.17 -5.26
C LEU A 188 3.32 -4.60 -6.44
N GLU A 189 4.62 -4.90 -6.48
CA GLU A 189 5.52 -4.31 -7.48
C GLU A 189 5.15 -4.71 -8.91
N GLU A 190 4.85 -6.00 -9.11
CA GLU A 190 4.47 -6.53 -10.43
C GLU A 190 3.44 -7.65 -10.28
N HIS A 191 2.56 -7.79 -11.24
CA HIS A 191 1.67 -8.93 -11.33
C HIS A 191 1.47 -9.42 -12.76
N ILE A 192 1.12 -10.70 -12.87
CA ILE A 192 0.65 -11.32 -14.11
C ILE A 192 -0.60 -12.14 -13.77
N THR A 193 -1.72 -11.85 -14.44
CA THR A 193 -2.98 -12.54 -14.20
C THR A 193 -3.53 -13.15 -15.49
N ASN A 194 -3.85 -14.45 -15.43
CA ASN A 194 -4.61 -15.13 -16.49
C ASN A 194 -6.10 -14.96 -16.23
N VAL A 195 -6.77 -14.06 -16.94
CA VAL A 195 -8.19 -13.76 -16.76
C VAL A 195 -9.07 -14.90 -17.27
N LYS A 196 -9.95 -15.43 -16.40
CA LYS A 196 -10.78 -16.61 -16.71
C LYS A 196 -12.24 -16.26 -17.05
N GLY A 197 -12.65 -15.01 -16.88
CA GLY A 197 -14.02 -14.55 -17.12
C GLY A 197 -14.10 -13.06 -17.44
N GLY A 198 -15.32 -12.52 -17.57
CA GLY A 198 -15.56 -11.11 -17.90
C GLY A 198 -15.12 -10.75 -19.33
N GLU A 199 -14.99 -9.44 -19.61
CA GLU A 199 -14.65 -8.93 -20.94
C GLU A 199 -13.24 -9.29 -21.39
N ASN A 200 -12.30 -9.49 -20.46
CA ASN A 200 -10.92 -9.84 -20.75
C ASN A 200 -10.65 -11.35 -20.69
N LYS A 201 -11.69 -12.19 -20.69
CA LYS A 201 -11.53 -13.65 -20.66
C LYS A 201 -10.51 -14.15 -21.70
N GLY A 202 -9.56 -14.96 -21.25
CA GLY A 202 -8.49 -15.55 -22.07
C GLY A 202 -7.27 -14.65 -22.28
N ARG A 203 -7.27 -13.42 -21.76
CA ARG A 203 -6.10 -12.54 -21.81
C ARG A 203 -5.20 -12.79 -20.63
N VAL A 204 -3.91 -12.51 -20.82
CA VAL A 204 -2.89 -12.37 -19.77
C VAL A 204 -2.69 -10.88 -19.55
N LEU A 205 -2.98 -10.40 -18.36
CA LEU A 205 -2.80 -9.00 -17.98
C LEU A 205 -1.59 -8.91 -17.05
N ALA A 206 -0.82 -7.84 -17.21
CA ALA A 206 0.32 -7.51 -16.37
C ALA A 206 0.26 -6.02 -16.02
N GLY A 207 0.71 -5.66 -14.82
CA GLY A 207 0.78 -4.29 -14.34
C GLY A 207 1.85 -4.13 -13.27
N LYS A 208 2.10 -2.88 -12.87
CA LYS A 208 3.07 -2.50 -11.83
C LYS A 208 2.43 -1.60 -10.80
N ASN A 209 2.98 -1.63 -9.58
CA ASN A 209 2.56 -0.78 -8.47
C ASN A 209 1.04 -0.86 -8.18
N ILE A 210 0.55 -2.12 -8.12
CA ILE A 210 -0.85 -2.38 -7.80
C ILE A 210 -1.09 -2.09 -6.32
N VAL A 211 -2.05 -1.24 -6.02
CA VAL A 211 -2.40 -0.94 -4.63
C VAL A 211 -3.11 -2.13 -3.99
N LEU A 212 -2.49 -2.67 -2.94
CA LEU A 212 -3.04 -3.76 -2.13
C LEU A 212 -3.85 -3.23 -0.94
N ASP A 213 -3.42 -2.11 -0.36
CA ASP A 213 -4.10 -1.45 0.75
C ASP A 213 -3.61 -0.01 0.88
N ALA A 214 -4.46 0.85 1.45
CA ALA A 214 -4.11 2.21 1.81
C ALA A 214 -4.64 2.53 3.21
N LYS A 215 -3.77 3.04 4.08
CA LYS A 215 -4.08 3.31 5.48
C LYS A 215 -3.60 4.70 5.88
N ILE A 216 -4.46 5.47 6.54
CA ILE A 216 -4.07 6.72 7.18
C ILE A 216 -3.21 6.37 8.40
N LEU A 217 -1.99 6.92 8.46
CA LEU A 217 -1.09 6.83 9.60
C LEU A 217 -1.41 7.89 10.66
N GLY A 218 -1.86 9.06 10.22
CA GLY A 218 -2.17 10.22 11.01
C GLY A 218 -2.21 11.48 10.15
N LYS A 219 -2.03 12.64 10.79
CA LYS A 219 -2.03 13.93 10.11
C LYS A 219 -0.70 14.67 10.31
N THR A 220 -0.35 15.49 9.34
CA THR A 220 0.65 16.54 9.52
C THR A 220 0.08 17.67 10.38
N THR A 221 0.96 18.37 11.09
CA THR A 221 0.65 19.52 11.93
C THR A 221 1.70 20.60 11.72
N ASP A 222 1.69 21.65 12.56
CA ASP A 222 2.69 22.73 12.53
C ASP A 222 4.14 22.30 12.81
N VAL A 223 4.33 21.04 13.24
CA VAL A 223 5.65 20.43 13.48
C VAL A 223 5.78 19.14 12.69
N PRO A 224 7.00 18.72 12.29
CA PRO A 224 7.20 17.45 11.60
C PRO A 224 6.58 16.28 12.36
N ALA A 225 5.70 15.55 11.70
CA ALA A 225 5.02 14.39 12.26
C ALA A 225 5.81 13.11 11.98
N ARG A 226 5.96 12.23 12.97
CA ARG A 226 6.70 10.97 12.85
C ARG A 226 5.75 9.78 12.93
N PHE A 227 5.89 8.85 11.98
CA PHE A 227 5.05 7.67 11.88
C PHE A 227 5.91 6.41 11.75
N THR A 228 5.56 5.35 12.47
CA THR A 228 6.13 4.02 12.25
C THR A 228 5.48 3.40 11.02
N LEU A 229 6.30 2.90 10.10
CA LEU A 229 5.82 2.28 8.88
C LEU A 229 5.36 0.84 9.14
N PRO A 230 4.20 0.42 8.60
CA PRO A 230 3.81 -0.97 8.58
C PRO A 230 4.83 -1.84 7.82
N ALA A 231 5.00 -3.08 8.26
CA ALA A 231 5.85 -4.04 7.56
C ALA A 231 5.25 -4.39 6.19
N ILE A 232 6.12 -4.55 5.19
CA ILE A 232 5.80 -5.05 3.86
C ILE A 232 6.42 -6.44 3.67
N ARG A 233 5.90 -7.22 2.70
CA ARG A 233 6.36 -8.57 2.38
C ARG A 233 7.31 -8.55 1.19
N GLU A 234 7.97 -9.65 0.92
CA GLU A 234 8.74 -9.86 -0.31
C GLU A 234 7.84 -9.68 -1.55
N GLY A 235 8.32 -8.94 -2.56
CA GLY A 235 7.57 -8.57 -3.75
C GLY A 235 6.56 -7.42 -3.54
N GLU A 236 6.51 -6.86 -2.33
CA GLU A 236 5.75 -5.65 -2.03
C GLU A 236 6.69 -4.46 -1.84
N SER A 237 6.17 -3.29 -2.17
CA SER A 237 6.80 -2.00 -1.87
C SER A 237 5.79 -1.09 -1.17
N CYS A 238 6.19 0.13 -0.87
CA CYS A 238 5.27 1.11 -0.32
C CYS A 238 5.49 2.52 -0.85
N ALA A 239 4.45 3.33 -0.68
CA ALA A 239 4.50 4.76 -0.91
C ALA A 239 3.83 5.50 0.24
N ILE A 240 4.27 6.73 0.47
CA ILE A 240 3.63 7.67 1.36
C ILE A 240 3.01 8.78 0.50
N LEU A 241 1.76 9.08 0.76
CA LEU A 241 1.08 10.25 0.19
C LEU A 241 0.69 11.20 1.32
N VAL A 242 0.91 12.48 1.11
CA VAL A 242 0.37 13.55 1.97
C VAL A 242 -0.75 14.22 1.22
N GLN A 243 -1.97 14.10 1.72
CA GLN A 243 -3.19 14.52 1.02
C GLN A 243 -4.28 14.91 2.01
N ASP A 244 -5.00 16.00 1.75
CA ASP A 244 -6.24 16.27 2.49
C ASP A 244 -7.35 15.35 2.00
N ILE A 245 -7.76 14.40 2.85
CA ILE A 245 -8.85 13.45 2.59
C ILE A 245 -10.01 13.59 3.57
N GLY A 246 -10.05 14.65 4.39
CA GLY A 246 -11.08 14.91 5.37
C GLY A 246 -12.51 14.95 4.79
N ASN A 247 -13.16 16.10 4.79
CA ASN A 247 -14.52 16.24 4.25
C ASN A 247 -14.61 16.10 2.72
N LYS A 248 -13.52 16.38 2.01
CA LYS A 248 -13.41 16.25 0.54
C LYS A 248 -11.97 15.91 0.18
N ILE A 249 -11.78 14.91 -0.66
CA ILE A 249 -10.47 14.58 -1.19
C ILE A 249 -9.84 15.80 -1.88
N GLY A 250 -8.67 16.21 -1.42
CA GLY A 250 -7.90 17.33 -1.94
C GLY A 250 -6.77 16.89 -2.90
N PRO A 251 -5.95 17.82 -3.34
CA PRO A 251 -4.73 17.51 -4.08
C PRO A 251 -3.77 16.71 -3.19
N ILE A 252 -2.88 15.98 -3.84
CA ILE A 252 -1.71 15.39 -3.18
C ILE A 252 -0.69 16.51 -3.01
N LEU A 253 -0.21 16.71 -1.79
CA LEU A 253 0.74 17.77 -1.40
C LEU A 253 2.17 17.27 -1.44
N GLY A 254 2.38 15.96 -1.26
CA GLY A 254 3.68 15.31 -1.27
C GLY A 254 3.57 13.83 -1.44
N ALA A 255 4.63 13.20 -1.96
CA ALA A 255 4.74 11.76 -2.08
C ALA A 255 6.19 11.30 -1.96
N ALA A 256 6.37 10.10 -1.40
CA ALA A 256 7.67 9.43 -1.33
C ALA A 256 7.50 7.93 -1.54
N ARG A 257 8.55 7.28 -2.10
CA ARG A 257 8.67 5.81 -2.07
C ARG A 257 9.32 5.39 -0.76
N CYS A 258 8.92 4.26 -0.21
CA CYS A 258 9.57 3.76 1.01
C CYS A 258 10.87 2.99 0.72
#